data_2ba64ee7b070e36be8516c7d2306a502
#
_entry.id   2ba64ee7b070e36be8516c7d2306a502
#
_cell.length_a   1.000
_cell.length_b   1.000
_cell.length_c   1.000
_cell.angle_alpha   90.00
_cell.angle_beta   90.00
_cell.angle_gamma   90.00
#
_symmetry.space_group_name_H-M   'P 1'
#
loop_
_entity.id
_entity.type
_entity.pdbx_description
1 polymer ?
#
loop_
_entity_poly.entity_id
_entity_poly.type
_entity_poly.pdbx_seq_one_letter_code
_entity_poly.pdbx_strand_id
1 'polypeptide(L)'
;MSLVIDSMCVWHGARAAVQGVSVSARAGRIVAVIGRNGSGKSSLVRAIAGVHPGRRTGSTSWRGRDLSAASALDRARGVAYVAQRPLVAADFTAREVIALAGAVVPRTTEHVERAIDALGVRDLADRPFAALSGGEQQRVVLARALAQHDLGGLLVLDEPFNAMDLAEQHRVAGAVQCLASAGSLVLVVLHDLALADALAHEVWWMDAGRLRASGPRESVLDAAALGQGFGVRFERVGGSLRPVIAPRCEPLPG
;
A
#
# COMPACT_ATOMS: atom_id res chain seq x y z
N MET A 1 -18.94 -0.50 -7.37
CA MET A 1 -18.70 -0.47 -5.91
C MET A 1 -17.42 0.30 -5.66
N SER A 2 -17.35 1.21 -4.68
CA SER A 2 -16.26 2.16 -4.53
C SER A 2 -15.84 2.34 -3.07
N LEU A 3 -14.60 2.73 -2.87
CA LEU A 3 -14.11 3.39 -1.68
C LEU A 3 -14.43 4.88 -1.82
N VAL A 4 -15.02 5.48 -0.79
CA VAL A 4 -15.23 6.92 -0.72
C VAL A 4 -14.62 7.43 0.58
N ILE A 5 -13.82 8.46 0.48
CA ILE A 5 -13.22 9.19 1.59
C ILE A 5 -13.76 10.60 1.51
N ASP A 6 -14.29 11.11 2.61
CA ASP A 6 -14.81 12.46 2.68
C ASP A 6 -14.19 13.23 3.85
N SER A 7 -13.58 14.38 3.50
CA SER A 7 -13.02 15.38 4.43
C SER A 7 -12.08 14.78 5.49
N MET A 8 -11.30 13.77 5.11
CA MET A 8 -10.41 13.06 6.02
C MET A 8 -9.31 13.99 6.54
N CYS A 9 -9.27 14.13 7.85
CA CYS A 9 -8.16 14.76 8.55
C CYS A 9 -7.54 13.77 9.55
N VAL A 10 -6.20 13.79 9.69
CA VAL A 10 -5.44 12.88 10.54
C VAL A 10 -4.36 13.64 11.28
N TRP A 11 -4.18 13.36 12.58
CA TRP A 11 -3.19 14.05 13.41
C TRP A 11 -2.21 13.08 14.06
N HIS A 12 -0.96 13.52 14.19
CA HIS A 12 0.06 12.98 15.08
C HIS A 12 0.32 14.01 16.19
N GLY A 13 -0.22 13.80 17.38
CA GLY A 13 -0.25 14.82 18.43
C GLY A 13 -0.97 16.09 17.94
N ALA A 14 -0.30 17.22 17.99
CA ALA A 14 -0.83 18.52 17.52
C ALA A 14 -0.67 18.75 16.00
N ARG A 15 0.19 17.95 15.33
CA ARG A 15 0.50 18.14 13.90
C ARG A 15 -0.55 17.45 13.03
N ALA A 16 -1.19 18.22 12.15
CA ALA A 16 -2.05 17.66 11.10
C ALA A 16 -1.18 17.02 10.00
N ALA A 17 -1.29 15.70 9.88
CA ALA A 17 -0.59 14.90 8.86
C ALA A 17 -1.41 14.75 7.58
N VAL A 18 -2.74 14.81 7.68
CA VAL A 18 -3.68 14.81 6.55
C VAL A 18 -4.73 15.90 6.81
N GLN A 19 -5.09 16.64 5.77
CA GLN A 19 -5.90 17.85 5.90
C GLN A 19 -7.01 17.88 4.84
N GLY A 20 -8.23 17.44 5.20
CA GLY A 20 -9.43 17.56 4.39
C GLY A 20 -9.37 16.80 3.07
N VAL A 21 -8.83 15.59 3.07
CA VAL A 21 -8.74 14.77 1.85
C VAL A 21 -10.10 14.16 1.54
N SER A 22 -10.62 14.45 0.34
CA SER A 22 -11.81 13.83 -0.24
C SER A 22 -11.45 13.21 -1.58
N VAL A 23 -11.66 11.90 -1.72
CA VAL A 23 -11.31 11.15 -2.93
C VAL A 23 -12.05 9.81 -2.96
N SER A 24 -12.22 9.25 -4.15
CA SER A 24 -12.85 7.94 -4.33
C SER A 24 -12.06 7.06 -5.30
N ALA A 25 -12.21 5.74 -5.13
CA ALA A 25 -11.66 4.76 -6.05
C ALA A 25 -12.63 3.58 -6.27
N ARG A 26 -12.55 2.95 -7.43
CA ARG A 26 -13.44 1.84 -7.80
C ARG A 26 -12.79 0.50 -7.49
N ALA A 27 -13.64 -0.49 -7.18
CA ALA A 27 -13.22 -1.89 -7.13
C ALA A 27 -12.62 -2.34 -8.48
N GLY A 28 -11.73 -3.33 -8.45
CA GLY A 28 -11.04 -3.80 -9.64
C GLY A 28 -9.88 -2.90 -10.07
N ARG A 29 -9.39 -2.02 -9.19
CA ARG A 29 -8.32 -1.07 -9.49
C ARG A 29 -7.16 -1.18 -8.51
N ILE A 30 -5.98 -0.82 -8.99
CA ILE A 30 -4.81 -0.55 -8.18
C ILE A 30 -4.64 0.97 -8.16
N VAL A 31 -4.62 1.55 -6.97
CA VAL A 31 -4.40 2.98 -6.75
C VAL A 31 -3.07 3.16 -6.07
N ALA A 32 -2.12 3.81 -6.73
CA ALA A 32 -0.86 4.21 -6.13
C ALA A 32 -1.02 5.52 -5.36
N VAL A 33 -0.63 5.53 -4.08
CA VAL A 33 -0.53 6.74 -3.27
C VAL A 33 0.93 7.20 -3.28
N ILE A 34 1.19 8.31 -3.96
CA ILE A 34 2.54 8.87 -4.15
C ILE A 34 2.71 10.20 -3.43
N GLY A 35 3.95 10.65 -3.30
CA GLY A 35 4.31 11.95 -2.71
C GLY A 35 5.63 11.88 -1.95
N ARG A 36 6.18 13.04 -1.60
CA ARG A 36 7.45 13.15 -0.85
C ARG A 36 7.33 12.52 0.55
N ASN A 37 8.47 12.23 1.18
CA ASN A 37 8.50 11.80 2.57
C ASN A 37 7.83 12.86 3.47
N GLY A 38 6.99 12.41 4.41
CA GLY A 38 6.24 13.30 5.28
C GLY A 38 5.01 13.97 4.65
N SER A 39 4.63 13.64 3.39
CA SER A 39 3.44 14.21 2.74
C SER A 39 2.08 13.69 3.26
N GLY A 40 2.08 12.70 4.18
CA GLY A 40 0.87 12.17 4.79
C GLY A 40 0.35 10.85 4.22
N LYS A 41 1.03 10.21 3.25
CA LYS A 41 0.61 8.95 2.59
C LYS A 41 0.28 7.84 3.58
N SER A 42 1.26 7.45 4.42
CA SER A 42 1.07 6.38 5.40
C SER A 42 -0.01 6.74 6.43
N SER A 43 -0.13 8.01 6.82
CA SER A 43 -1.19 8.47 7.73
C SER A 43 -2.56 8.32 7.08
N LEU A 44 -2.70 8.67 5.80
CA LEU A 44 -3.94 8.50 5.05
C LEU A 44 -4.33 7.03 4.94
N VAL A 45 -3.43 6.17 4.46
CA VAL A 45 -3.77 4.75 4.25
C VAL A 45 -4.03 4.02 5.58
N ARG A 46 -3.33 4.36 6.67
CA ARG A 46 -3.61 3.85 8.01
C ARG A 46 -4.97 4.32 8.54
N ALA A 47 -5.37 5.55 8.26
CA ALA A 47 -6.68 6.06 8.63
C ALA A 47 -7.80 5.33 7.86
N ILE A 48 -7.63 5.07 6.56
CA ILE A 48 -8.54 4.28 5.72
C ILE A 48 -8.66 2.86 6.28
N ALA A 49 -7.54 2.21 6.59
CA ALA A 49 -7.53 0.87 7.19
C ALA A 49 -8.05 0.85 8.64
N GLY A 50 -8.19 2.02 9.28
CA GLY A 50 -8.65 2.15 10.65
C GLY A 50 -7.65 1.73 11.72
N VAL A 51 -6.36 1.70 11.36
CA VAL A 51 -5.24 1.33 12.26
C VAL A 51 -4.39 2.53 12.67
N HIS A 52 -4.81 3.76 12.31
CA HIS A 52 -4.11 4.97 12.77
C HIS A 52 -4.32 5.18 14.26
N PRO A 53 -3.25 5.32 15.08
CA PRO A 53 -3.37 5.40 16.53
C PRO A 53 -3.83 6.78 17.03
N GLY A 54 -3.73 7.83 16.19
CA GLY A 54 -4.03 9.20 16.56
C GLY A 54 -5.45 9.64 16.23
N ARG A 55 -5.74 10.91 16.54
CA ARG A 55 -7.03 11.55 16.20
C ARG A 55 -7.23 11.57 14.70
N ARG A 56 -8.46 11.29 14.28
CA ARG A 56 -8.93 11.43 12.89
C ARG A 56 -10.34 11.98 12.86
N THR A 57 -10.71 12.69 11.79
CA THR A 57 -12.08 13.11 11.46
C THR A 57 -12.35 12.87 9.98
N GLY A 58 -13.58 13.08 9.56
CA GLY A 58 -14.05 12.70 8.23
C GLY A 58 -14.56 11.26 8.20
N SER A 59 -15.00 10.81 7.05
CA SER A 59 -15.58 9.48 6.89
C SER A 59 -14.86 8.65 5.83
N THR A 60 -14.96 7.34 5.98
CA THR A 60 -14.49 6.36 5.00
C THR A 60 -15.57 5.32 4.81
N SER A 61 -16.02 5.11 3.59
CA SER A 61 -16.96 4.03 3.28
C SER A 61 -16.40 3.10 2.19
N TRP A 62 -16.64 1.82 2.35
CA TRP A 62 -16.32 0.78 1.36
C TRP A 62 -17.57 0.00 1.00
N ARG A 63 -17.91 -0.04 -0.28
CA ARG A 63 -19.13 -0.72 -0.77
C ARG A 63 -20.40 -0.27 -0.07
N GLY A 64 -20.49 1.02 0.29
CA GLY A 64 -21.64 1.60 1.00
C GLY A 64 -21.66 1.33 2.50
N ARG A 65 -20.71 0.60 3.06
CA ARG A 65 -20.55 0.43 4.51
C ARG A 65 -19.63 1.49 5.07
N ASP A 66 -20.04 2.17 6.12
CA ASP A 66 -19.20 3.11 6.85
C ASP A 66 -18.13 2.35 7.65
N LEU A 67 -16.87 2.50 7.24
CA LEU A 67 -15.72 1.94 7.93
C LEU A 67 -15.31 2.78 9.16
N SER A 68 -15.75 4.02 9.24
CA SER A 68 -15.40 4.92 10.34
C SER A 68 -16.10 4.52 11.64
N ALA A 69 -17.35 4.08 11.53
CA ALA A 69 -18.18 3.60 12.65
C ALA A 69 -18.05 2.08 12.91
N ALA A 70 -17.43 1.32 11.99
CA ALA A 70 -17.30 -0.13 12.12
C ALA A 70 -16.40 -0.55 13.28
N SER A 71 -16.72 -1.65 13.95
CA SER A 71 -15.84 -2.28 14.92
C SER A 71 -14.51 -2.70 14.26
N ALA A 72 -13.45 -2.87 15.05
CA ALA A 72 -12.15 -3.32 14.51
C ALA A 72 -12.28 -4.66 13.78
N LEU A 73 -13.06 -5.60 14.31
CA LEU A 73 -13.28 -6.91 13.71
C LEU A 73 -14.08 -6.81 12.40
N ASP A 74 -15.16 -6.02 12.37
CA ASP A 74 -15.98 -5.86 11.16
C ASP A 74 -15.20 -5.16 10.04
N ARG A 75 -14.34 -4.21 10.41
CA ARG A 75 -13.43 -3.55 9.47
C ARG A 75 -12.41 -4.55 8.92
N ALA A 76 -11.78 -5.33 9.79
CA ALA A 76 -10.77 -6.31 9.41
C ALA A 76 -11.32 -7.44 8.50
N ARG A 77 -12.63 -7.70 8.51
CA ARG A 77 -13.29 -8.62 7.56
C ARG A 77 -13.34 -8.06 6.13
N GLY A 78 -13.42 -6.74 5.98
CA GLY A 78 -13.52 -6.10 4.66
C GLY A 78 -12.23 -5.43 4.18
N VAL A 79 -11.26 -5.21 5.09
CA VAL A 79 -10.01 -4.49 4.82
C VAL A 79 -8.83 -5.27 5.35
N ALA A 80 -7.94 -5.70 4.47
CA ALA A 80 -6.64 -6.24 4.84
C ALA A 80 -5.59 -5.12 4.77
N TYR A 81 -4.72 -5.03 5.77
CA TYR A 81 -3.68 -4.00 5.86
C TYR A 81 -2.31 -4.62 6.09
N VAL A 82 -1.33 -4.11 5.34
CA VAL A 82 0.10 -4.44 5.49
C VAL A 82 0.86 -3.17 5.86
N ALA A 83 1.51 -3.20 7.02
CA ALA A 83 2.33 -2.09 7.49
C ALA A 83 3.71 -2.08 6.80
N GLN A 84 4.31 -0.90 6.71
CA GLN A 84 5.68 -0.70 6.20
C GLN A 84 6.72 -1.55 6.94
N ARG A 85 6.55 -1.70 8.27
CA ARG A 85 7.40 -2.56 9.11
C ARG A 85 6.50 -3.54 9.84
N PRO A 86 6.57 -4.83 9.51
CA PRO A 86 5.79 -5.83 10.22
C PRO A 86 6.35 -6.02 11.64
N LEU A 87 5.45 -6.00 12.62
CA LEU A 87 5.77 -6.35 14.00
C LEU A 87 5.01 -7.64 14.32
N VAL A 88 5.76 -8.70 14.55
CA VAL A 88 5.23 -9.98 15.07
C VAL A 88 5.99 -10.28 16.33
N ALA A 89 5.30 -10.19 17.46
CA ALA A 89 5.88 -10.29 18.80
C ALA A 89 5.68 -11.69 19.39
N ALA A 90 6.21 -12.74 18.73
CA ALA A 90 6.20 -14.10 19.27
C ALA A 90 7.09 -15.02 18.42
N ASP A 91 7.42 -16.18 18.97
CA ASP A 91 8.20 -17.25 18.32
C ASP A 91 7.35 -18.06 17.30
N PHE A 92 6.63 -17.35 16.43
CA PHE A 92 5.84 -17.97 15.37
C PHE A 92 6.73 -18.35 14.18
N THR A 93 6.42 -19.47 13.55
CA THR A 93 6.89 -19.79 12.20
C THR A 93 6.20 -18.89 11.18
N ALA A 94 6.77 -18.78 9.97
CA ALA A 94 6.14 -18.02 8.90
C ALA A 94 4.72 -18.53 8.57
N ARG A 95 4.51 -19.85 8.57
CA ARG A 95 3.20 -20.49 8.37
C ARG A 95 2.19 -20.05 9.43
N GLU A 96 2.58 -20.06 10.69
CA GLU A 96 1.71 -19.64 11.80
C GLU A 96 1.35 -18.16 11.69
N VAL A 97 2.31 -17.30 11.30
CA VAL A 97 2.03 -15.88 11.02
C VAL A 97 0.98 -15.73 9.93
N ILE A 98 1.08 -16.51 8.84
CA ILE A 98 0.08 -16.48 7.76
C ILE A 98 -1.27 -16.99 8.25
N ALA A 99 -1.29 -18.05 9.05
CA ALA A 99 -2.49 -18.64 9.62
C ALA A 99 -3.23 -17.71 10.60
N LEU A 100 -2.59 -16.67 11.16
CA LEU A 100 -3.26 -15.61 11.95
C LEU A 100 -4.38 -14.90 11.16
N ALA A 101 -4.39 -15.00 9.83
CA ALA A 101 -5.52 -14.56 9.02
C ALA A 101 -6.86 -15.15 9.48
N GLY A 102 -6.84 -16.40 9.95
CA GLY A 102 -8.00 -17.11 10.49
C GLY A 102 -8.57 -16.54 11.79
N ALA A 103 -7.80 -15.74 12.53
CA ALA A 103 -8.29 -15.06 13.75
C ALA A 103 -9.32 -13.95 13.44
N VAL A 104 -9.30 -13.43 12.22
CA VAL A 104 -10.19 -12.33 11.78
C VAL A 104 -11.34 -12.84 10.94
N VAL A 105 -11.04 -13.74 10.01
CA VAL A 105 -12.02 -14.33 9.08
C VAL A 105 -11.78 -15.84 9.07
N PRO A 106 -12.82 -16.67 9.23
CA PRO A 106 -12.65 -18.12 9.12
C PRO A 106 -11.93 -18.49 7.83
N ARG A 107 -10.78 -19.15 7.94
CA ARG A 107 -9.95 -19.56 6.79
C ARG A 107 -9.59 -21.04 6.91
N THR A 108 -9.64 -21.72 5.78
CA THR A 108 -9.16 -23.11 5.69
C THR A 108 -7.65 -23.13 5.46
N THR A 109 -7.03 -24.26 5.70
CA THR A 109 -5.62 -24.51 5.36
C THR A 109 -5.33 -24.17 3.91
N GLU A 110 -6.27 -24.41 3.00
CA GLU A 110 -6.14 -24.09 1.57
C GLU A 110 -5.95 -22.59 1.29
N HIS A 111 -6.57 -21.71 2.04
CA HIS A 111 -6.35 -20.26 1.90
C HIS A 111 -4.92 -19.89 2.28
N VAL A 112 -4.40 -20.51 3.34
CA VAL A 112 -3.02 -20.29 3.79
C VAL A 112 -2.03 -20.83 2.74
N GLU A 113 -2.24 -22.05 2.24
CA GLU A 113 -1.36 -22.66 1.24
C GLU A 113 -1.35 -21.87 -0.08
N ARG A 114 -2.50 -21.42 -0.55
CA ARG A 114 -2.57 -20.55 -1.74
C ARG A 114 -1.82 -19.23 -1.55
N ALA A 115 -1.88 -18.63 -0.39
CA ALA A 115 -1.15 -17.40 -0.09
C ALA A 115 0.38 -17.65 -0.02
N ILE A 116 0.80 -18.77 0.56
CA ILE A 116 2.20 -19.23 0.58
C ILE A 116 2.75 -19.36 -0.85
N ASP A 117 2.00 -20.02 -1.73
CA ASP A 117 2.41 -20.23 -3.13
C ASP A 117 2.42 -18.93 -3.92
N ALA A 118 1.40 -18.09 -3.78
CA ALA A 118 1.28 -16.83 -4.49
C ALA A 118 2.46 -15.88 -4.19
N LEU A 119 2.97 -15.90 -2.97
CA LEU A 119 4.10 -15.05 -2.54
C LEU A 119 5.46 -15.79 -2.56
N GLY A 120 5.47 -17.07 -2.93
CA GLY A 120 6.69 -17.89 -3.02
C GLY A 120 7.45 -17.96 -1.70
N VAL A 121 6.73 -18.21 -0.60
CA VAL A 121 7.32 -18.29 0.74
C VAL A 121 7.28 -19.71 1.31
N ARG A 122 7.14 -20.72 0.43
CA ARG A 122 7.01 -22.13 0.86
C ARG A 122 8.24 -22.64 1.61
N ASP A 123 9.42 -22.31 1.12
CA ASP A 123 10.71 -22.71 1.74
C ASP A 123 10.97 -21.96 3.07
N LEU A 124 10.20 -20.92 3.34
CA LEU A 124 10.27 -20.13 4.58
C LEU A 124 9.23 -20.59 5.61
N ALA A 125 8.22 -21.36 5.18
CA ALA A 125 6.99 -21.60 5.94
C ALA A 125 7.23 -22.14 7.36
N ASP A 126 8.19 -23.04 7.52
CA ASP A 126 8.49 -23.69 8.79
C ASP A 126 9.65 -23.02 9.57
N ARG A 127 10.21 -21.91 9.03
CA ARG A 127 11.25 -21.16 9.69
C ARG A 127 10.65 -20.16 10.70
N PRO A 128 11.34 -19.91 11.83
CA PRO A 128 10.94 -18.85 12.76
C PRO A 128 10.88 -17.50 12.05
N PHE A 129 9.77 -16.76 12.19
CA PHE A 129 9.58 -15.45 11.54
C PHE A 129 10.67 -14.45 11.89
N ALA A 130 11.12 -14.45 13.15
CA ALA A 130 12.18 -13.55 13.62
C ALA A 130 13.55 -13.83 12.97
N ALA A 131 13.77 -15.04 12.44
CA ALA A 131 15.01 -15.43 11.77
C ALA A 131 15.03 -15.09 10.26
N LEU A 132 13.92 -14.56 9.72
CA LEU A 132 13.80 -14.16 8.32
C LEU A 132 14.42 -12.80 8.09
N SER A 133 14.96 -12.57 6.89
CA SER A 133 15.36 -11.24 6.42
C SER A 133 14.16 -10.29 6.33
N GLY A 134 14.40 -8.97 6.28
CA GLY A 134 13.32 -7.98 6.19
C GLY A 134 12.42 -8.18 4.96
N GLY A 135 12.97 -8.53 3.80
CA GLY A 135 12.20 -8.83 2.58
C GLY A 135 11.38 -10.11 2.72
N GLU A 136 11.96 -11.18 3.30
CA GLU A 136 11.24 -12.42 3.60
C GLU A 136 10.08 -12.19 4.59
N GLN A 137 10.32 -11.45 5.67
CA GLN A 137 9.28 -11.05 6.64
C GLN A 137 8.15 -10.28 5.96
N GLN A 138 8.49 -9.34 5.08
CA GLN A 138 7.51 -8.55 4.35
C GLN A 138 6.64 -9.44 3.43
N ARG A 139 7.24 -10.41 2.72
CA ARG A 139 6.49 -11.38 1.89
C ARG A 139 5.57 -12.27 2.74
N VAL A 140 6.00 -12.71 3.90
CA VAL A 140 5.17 -13.51 4.84
C VAL A 140 3.97 -12.70 5.34
N VAL A 141 4.15 -11.42 5.70
CA VAL A 141 3.05 -10.56 6.14
C VAL A 141 2.10 -10.21 4.98
N LEU A 142 2.62 -10.06 3.76
CA LEU A 142 1.81 -9.96 2.56
C LEU A 142 0.99 -11.24 2.34
N ALA A 143 1.60 -12.42 2.48
CA ALA A 143 0.88 -13.70 2.39
C ALA A 143 -0.24 -13.80 3.43
N ARG A 144 0.00 -13.36 4.68
CA ARG A 144 -1.06 -13.26 5.69
C ARG A 144 -2.20 -12.36 5.25
N ALA A 145 -1.90 -11.18 4.69
CA ALA A 145 -2.91 -10.26 4.21
C ALA A 145 -3.70 -10.84 3.02
N LEU A 146 -3.05 -11.58 2.13
CA LEU A 146 -3.72 -12.30 1.05
C LEU A 146 -4.63 -13.43 1.58
N ALA A 147 -4.16 -14.20 2.56
CA ALA A 147 -4.97 -15.24 3.20
C ALA A 147 -6.19 -14.64 3.93
N GLN A 148 -6.06 -13.46 4.54
CA GLN A 148 -7.17 -12.74 5.18
C GLN A 148 -8.15 -12.15 4.15
N HIS A 149 -7.65 -11.73 2.98
CA HIS A 149 -8.39 -10.93 2.01
C HIS A 149 -9.47 -11.74 1.29
N ASP A 150 -10.69 -11.21 1.24
CA ASP A 150 -11.76 -11.75 0.40
C ASP A 150 -11.70 -11.15 -1.01
N LEU A 151 -12.02 -11.96 -2.01
CA LEU A 151 -12.15 -11.48 -3.39
C LEU A 151 -13.15 -10.31 -3.46
N GLY A 152 -12.69 -9.22 -4.06
CA GLY A 152 -13.44 -7.98 -4.11
C GLY A 152 -13.36 -7.15 -2.83
N GLY A 153 -12.53 -7.47 -1.84
CA GLY A 153 -12.25 -6.67 -0.65
C GLY A 153 -11.38 -5.44 -0.93
N LEU A 154 -10.99 -4.75 0.13
CA LEU A 154 -10.03 -3.66 0.12
C LEU A 154 -8.69 -4.13 0.71
N LEU A 155 -7.63 -4.08 -0.08
CA LEU A 155 -6.26 -4.35 0.36
C LEU A 155 -5.49 -3.03 0.42
N VAL A 156 -4.88 -2.74 1.57
CA VAL A 156 -4.12 -1.51 1.82
C VAL A 156 -2.68 -1.88 2.15
N LEU A 157 -1.75 -1.41 1.33
CA LEU A 157 -0.33 -1.74 1.39
C LEU A 157 0.50 -0.47 1.62
N ASP A 158 1.17 -0.39 2.77
CA ASP A 158 2.03 0.74 3.12
C ASP A 158 3.49 0.38 2.79
N GLU A 159 3.99 0.83 1.63
CA GLU A 159 5.35 0.59 1.12
C GLU A 159 5.75 -0.90 1.05
N PRO A 160 4.95 -1.76 0.41
CA PRO A 160 5.15 -3.21 0.47
C PRO A 160 6.38 -3.72 -0.26
N PHE A 161 6.98 -2.94 -1.16
CA PHE A 161 8.11 -3.33 -2.01
C PHE A 161 9.48 -3.00 -1.43
N ASN A 162 9.53 -2.34 -0.27
CA ASN A 162 10.78 -2.01 0.39
C ASN A 162 11.54 -3.28 0.80
N ALA A 163 12.88 -3.25 0.66
CA ALA A 163 13.78 -4.35 1.00
C ALA A 163 13.59 -5.66 0.19
N MET A 164 12.91 -5.59 -0.97
CA MET A 164 12.74 -6.71 -1.91
C MET A 164 13.65 -6.55 -3.13
N ASP A 165 14.18 -7.66 -3.62
CA ASP A 165 14.83 -7.70 -4.93
C ASP A 165 13.80 -7.62 -6.08
N LEU A 166 14.29 -7.50 -7.33
CA LEU A 166 13.43 -7.36 -8.50
C LEU A 166 12.51 -8.57 -8.73
N ALA A 167 12.97 -9.80 -8.44
CA ALA A 167 12.17 -11.00 -8.64
C ALA A 167 11.03 -11.07 -7.61
N GLU A 168 11.32 -10.68 -6.36
CA GLU A 168 10.34 -10.57 -5.29
C GLU A 168 9.31 -9.48 -5.58
N GLN A 169 9.76 -8.30 -6.02
CA GLN A 169 8.87 -7.19 -6.42
C GLN A 169 7.96 -7.62 -7.56
N HIS A 170 8.48 -8.32 -8.58
CA HIS A 170 7.68 -8.82 -9.69
C HIS A 170 6.59 -9.80 -9.23
N ARG A 171 6.92 -10.72 -8.33
CA ARG A 171 5.98 -11.68 -7.75
C ARG A 171 4.86 -10.99 -6.97
N VAL A 172 5.21 -10.04 -6.10
CA VAL A 172 4.23 -9.26 -5.32
C VAL A 172 3.35 -8.42 -6.25
N ALA A 173 3.93 -7.76 -7.26
CA ALA A 173 3.18 -6.99 -8.25
C ALA A 173 2.17 -7.88 -9.00
N GLY A 174 2.58 -9.09 -9.43
CA GLY A 174 1.70 -10.07 -10.06
C GLY A 174 0.53 -10.48 -9.16
N ALA A 175 0.78 -10.76 -7.88
CA ALA A 175 -0.28 -11.09 -6.92
C ALA A 175 -1.28 -9.93 -6.74
N VAL A 176 -0.79 -8.69 -6.64
CA VAL A 176 -1.61 -7.48 -6.55
C VAL A 176 -2.46 -7.28 -7.80
N GLN A 177 -1.89 -7.49 -8.99
CA GLN A 177 -2.63 -7.42 -10.27
C GLN A 177 -3.73 -8.47 -10.36
N CYS A 178 -3.44 -9.72 -9.96
CA CYS A 178 -4.44 -10.78 -9.92
C CYS A 178 -5.62 -10.43 -8.99
N LEU A 179 -5.35 -9.88 -7.80
CA LEU A 179 -6.41 -9.44 -6.88
C LEU A 179 -7.27 -8.33 -7.46
N ALA A 180 -6.65 -7.33 -8.08
CA ALA A 180 -7.38 -6.24 -8.73
C ALA A 180 -8.26 -6.77 -9.88
N SER A 181 -7.71 -7.65 -10.74
CA SER A 181 -8.45 -8.30 -11.82
C SER A 181 -9.62 -9.14 -11.32
N ALA A 182 -9.51 -9.72 -10.12
CA ALA A 182 -10.58 -10.44 -9.43
C ALA A 182 -11.60 -9.53 -8.71
N GLY A 183 -11.54 -8.21 -8.94
CA GLY A 183 -12.50 -7.23 -8.43
C GLY A 183 -12.16 -6.59 -7.09
N SER A 184 -10.97 -6.81 -6.55
CA SER A 184 -10.50 -6.13 -5.34
C SER A 184 -10.06 -4.70 -5.64
N LEU A 185 -10.15 -3.81 -4.64
CA LEU A 185 -9.45 -2.53 -4.67
C LEU A 185 -8.14 -2.68 -3.91
N VAL A 186 -7.02 -2.30 -4.54
CA VAL A 186 -5.73 -2.25 -3.88
C VAL A 186 -5.25 -0.81 -3.79
N LEU A 187 -5.05 -0.33 -2.57
CA LEU A 187 -4.35 0.93 -2.29
C LEU A 187 -2.90 0.59 -1.95
N VAL A 188 -1.95 1.16 -2.66
CA VAL A 188 -0.53 0.90 -2.43
C VAL A 188 0.26 2.19 -2.34
N VAL A 189 0.97 2.40 -1.23
CA VAL A 189 1.91 3.52 -1.08
C VAL A 189 3.20 3.16 -1.79
N LEU A 190 3.64 4.02 -2.71
CA LEU A 190 4.85 3.82 -3.51
C LEU A 190 5.74 5.06 -3.46
N HIS A 191 7.06 4.83 -3.36
CA HIS A 191 8.07 5.86 -3.54
C HIS A 191 8.65 5.85 -4.95
N ASP A 192 8.72 4.68 -5.57
CA ASP A 192 9.18 4.52 -6.94
C ASP A 192 8.05 4.89 -7.92
N LEU A 193 8.26 6.00 -8.63
CA LEU A 193 7.28 6.50 -9.61
C LEU A 193 7.26 5.65 -10.89
N ALA A 194 8.37 4.95 -11.23
CA ALA A 194 8.38 4.03 -12.36
C ALA A 194 7.53 2.78 -12.05
N LEU A 195 7.63 2.27 -10.82
CA LEU A 195 6.77 1.19 -10.35
C LEU A 195 5.30 1.63 -10.28
N ALA A 196 5.02 2.87 -9.83
CA ALA A 196 3.67 3.42 -9.82
C ALA A 196 3.09 3.53 -11.24
N ASP A 197 3.90 3.97 -12.21
CA ASP A 197 3.52 4.07 -13.63
C ASP A 197 3.27 2.68 -14.26
N ALA A 198 4.04 1.66 -13.86
CA ALA A 198 3.89 0.30 -14.37
C ALA A 198 2.69 -0.47 -13.76
N LEU A 199 2.41 -0.24 -12.49
CA LEU A 199 1.48 -1.06 -11.71
C LEU A 199 0.08 -0.44 -11.57
N ALA A 200 -0.01 0.89 -11.37
CA ALA A 200 -1.25 1.53 -10.99
C ALA A 200 -2.20 1.77 -12.17
N HIS A 201 -3.50 1.73 -11.90
CA HIS A 201 -4.56 2.23 -12.78
C HIS A 201 -4.87 3.70 -12.50
N GLU A 202 -4.83 4.09 -11.23
CA GLU A 202 -5.09 5.44 -10.74
C GLU A 202 -3.98 5.85 -9.77
N VAL A 203 -3.76 7.15 -9.63
CA VAL A 203 -2.75 7.70 -8.73
C VAL A 203 -3.39 8.78 -7.87
N TRP A 204 -3.09 8.75 -6.57
CA TRP A 204 -3.36 9.81 -5.60
C TRP A 204 -2.05 10.46 -5.19
N TRP A 205 -1.85 11.70 -5.56
CA TRP A 205 -0.65 12.43 -5.23
C TRP A 205 -0.86 13.29 -4.01
N MET A 206 -0.18 12.94 -2.93
CA MET A 206 -0.17 13.66 -1.66
C MET A 206 0.98 14.67 -1.59
N ASP A 207 0.68 15.88 -1.17
CA ASP A 207 1.67 16.91 -0.90
C ASP A 207 1.26 17.71 0.35
N ALA A 208 2.20 17.88 1.31
CA ALA A 208 2.00 18.64 2.55
C ALA A 208 0.68 18.32 3.30
N GLY A 209 0.29 17.04 3.33
CA GLY A 209 -0.93 16.56 3.99
C GLY A 209 -2.21 16.73 3.17
N ARG A 210 -2.14 17.21 1.95
CA ARG A 210 -3.28 17.44 1.06
C ARG A 210 -3.20 16.55 -0.19
N LEU A 211 -4.34 16.31 -0.79
CA LEU A 211 -4.42 15.68 -2.10
C LEU A 211 -4.13 16.76 -3.17
N ARG A 212 -2.99 16.65 -3.83
CA ARG A 212 -2.58 17.56 -4.91
C ARG A 212 -3.26 17.22 -6.23
N ALA A 213 -3.34 15.93 -6.55
CA ALA A 213 -4.00 15.42 -7.75
C ALA A 213 -4.48 13.99 -7.52
N SER A 214 -5.54 13.58 -8.21
CA SER A 214 -6.03 12.21 -8.25
C SER A 214 -6.69 11.91 -9.59
N GLY A 215 -6.53 10.70 -10.08
CA GLY A 215 -7.14 10.26 -11.34
C GLY A 215 -6.32 9.18 -12.05
N PRO A 216 -6.59 8.94 -13.34
CA PRO A 216 -5.83 8.00 -14.15
C PRO A 216 -4.33 8.30 -14.08
N ARG A 217 -3.51 7.24 -14.03
CA ARG A 217 -2.05 7.39 -13.89
C ARG A 217 -1.44 8.29 -14.95
N GLU A 218 -1.91 8.19 -16.19
CA GLU A 218 -1.41 8.97 -17.33
C GLU A 218 -1.60 10.47 -17.14
N SER A 219 -2.68 10.87 -16.45
CA SER A 219 -2.99 12.27 -16.17
C SER A 219 -2.24 12.81 -14.97
N VAL A 220 -2.01 11.99 -13.93
CA VAL A 220 -1.37 12.42 -12.68
C VAL A 220 0.15 12.32 -12.77
N LEU A 221 0.68 11.29 -13.46
CA LEU A 221 2.12 11.09 -13.65
C LEU A 221 2.64 11.88 -14.86
N ASP A 222 2.24 13.15 -14.97
CA ASP A 222 2.81 14.08 -15.94
C ASP A 222 4.24 14.48 -15.53
N ALA A 223 5.19 14.38 -16.48
CA ALA A 223 6.60 14.60 -16.18
C ALA A 223 6.91 16.03 -15.72
N ALA A 224 6.22 17.04 -16.26
CA ALA A 224 6.44 18.44 -15.89
C ALA A 224 5.85 18.74 -14.50
N ALA A 225 4.63 18.26 -14.22
CA ALA A 225 3.99 18.41 -12.93
C ALA A 225 4.78 17.71 -11.81
N LEU A 226 5.27 16.48 -12.08
CA LEU A 226 6.13 15.74 -11.16
C LEU A 226 7.46 16.47 -10.93
N GLY A 227 8.05 17.03 -11.99
CA GLY A 227 9.27 17.82 -11.89
C GLY A 227 9.15 18.98 -10.90
N GLN A 228 8.05 19.72 -10.96
CA GLN A 228 7.76 20.79 -10.01
C GLN A 228 7.52 20.28 -8.58
N GLY A 229 6.78 19.17 -8.44
CA GLY A 229 6.40 18.65 -7.12
C GLY A 229 7.53 17.91 -6.39
N PHE A 230 8.38 17.19 -7.10
CA PHE A 230 9.47 16.41 -6.51
C PHE A 230 10.83 17.14 -6.54
N GLY A 231 10.96 18.22 -7.33
CA GLY A 231 12.21 18.96 -7.49
C GLY A 231 13.26 18.18 -8.31
N VAL A 232 12.82 17.25 -9.14
CA VAL A 232 13.66 16.41 -10.01
C VAL A 232 13.03 16.37 -11.40
N ARG A 233 13.82 16.62 -12.46
CA ARG A 233 13.31 16.53 -13.82
C ARG A 233 12.95 15.08 -14.16
N PHE A 234 11.79 14.89 -14.79
CA PHE A 234 11.33 13.60 -15.29
C PHE A 234 11.19 13.64 -16.82
N GLU A 235 11.32 12.49 -17.45
CA GLU A 235 11.04 12.27 -18.86
C GLU A 235 10.38 10.91 -19.07
N ARG A 236 9.68 10.74 -20.21
CA ARG A 236 9.16 9.44 -20.63
C ARG A 236 10.06 8.86 -21.73
N VAL A 237 10.65 7.69 -21.44
CA VAL A 237 11.50 6.95 -22.38
C VAL A 237 10.84 5.61 -22.66
N GLY A 238 10.47 5.38 -23.92
CA GLY A 238 9.74 4.15 -24.32
C GLY A 238 8.41 3.98 -23.60
N GLY A 239 7.73 5.08 -23.24
CA GLY A 239 6.48 5.07 -22.48
C GLY A 239 6.64 5.03 -20.96
N SER A 240 7.82 4.68 -20.42
CA SER A 240 8.09 4.60 -18.98
C SER A 240 8.57 5.92 -18.41
N LEU A 241 8.07 6.32 -17.25
CA LEU A 241 8.49 7.50 -16.50
C LEU A 241 9.86 7.27 -15.84
N ARG A 242 10.82 8.18 -16.06
CA ARG A 242 12.17 8.09 -15.46
C ARG A 242 12.64 9.45 -14.95
N PRO A 243 13.34 9.51 -13.80
CA PRO A 243 14.03 10.72 -13.39
C PRO A 243 15.26 10.96 -14.27
N VAL A 244 15.49 12.23 -14.65
CA VAL A 244 16.69 12.64 -15.37
C VAL A 244 17.77 12.92 -14.34
N ILE A 245 18.84 12.12 -14.37
CA ILE A 245 20.02 12.34 -13.54
C ILE A 245 20.89 13.38 -14.23
N ALA A 246 20.81 14.63 -13.81
CA ALA A 246 21.74 15.66 -14.25
C ALA A 246 23.05 15.50 -13.48
N PRO A 247 24.22 15.44 -14.16
CA PRO A 247 25.50 15.46 -13.47
C PRO A 247 25.66 16.82 -12.76
N ARG A 248 25.62 16.83 -11.44
CA ARG A 248 26.06 17.98 -10.64
C ARG A 248 27.57 17.83 -10.45
N CYS A 249 28.35 18.30 -11.41
CA CYS A 249 29.75 18.51 -11.21
C CYS A 249 29.97 19.89 -10.59
N GLU A 250 29.72 20.03 -9.29
CA GLU A 250 30.41 21.04 -8.52
C GLU A 250 31.73 20.41 -8.07
N PRO A 251 32.89 21.01 -8.40
CA PRO A 251 34.17 20.52 -7.88
C PRO A 251 34.10 20.61 -6.34
N LEU A 252 34.47 19.54 -5.66
CA LEU A 252 34.65 19.55 -4.22
C LEU A 252 35.61 20.67 -3.86
N PRO A 253 35.30 21.57 -2.89
CA PRO A 253 36.25 22.54 -2.44
C PRO A 253 37.49 21.80 -1.92
N GLY A 254 38.67 22.18 -2.46
CA GLY A 254 39.98 21.63 -2.09
C GLY A 254 40.40 21.99 -0.66
#